data_16009f563d1dad5166a27079a9c8cc11
#
_entry.id   16009f563d1dad5166a27079a9c8cc11
#
_cell.length_a   1.000
_cell.length_b   1.000
_cell.length_c   1.000
_cell.angle_alpha   90.00
_cell.angle_beta   90.00
_cell.angle_gamma   90.00
#
_symmetry.space_group_name_H-M   'P 1'
#
loop_
_entity.id
_entity.type
_entity.pdbx_description
1 polymer ?
#
loop_
_entity_poly.entity_id
_entity_poly.type
_entity_poly.pdbx_seq_one_letter_code
_entity_poly.pdbx_strand_id
1 'polypeptide(L)'
;MSRTRFRRSPRSYAAVGTALATTVLLAGCGAEVDSDDKASDKVTVQRCGESVKYKVPQRAVAYEGGSADKLFSLGLTKHVHGYVMPPANPPVSESPWASEYAKVKMLSDDLLNKELVVQAKSDFVVAGWNSGFSDQRGITPKILDKLGVQSFMHTESCFNYPGHPQRMTPFKALYSDLERLGKIFRVEKKATEVVAGLKKRVSAVEAKSPKGERVPVFLYDSGTDQPFTAGSQVPPNDIIKSAGGRNIFDQLDQRWTQVGWEAVTEAEPEVVVILDYGDQPAREKIAFLKKSPKTRELPAVKKNNFFVLNYNEGISGPRNIDGLEKFGKYLRELKSKG
;
A
#
# COMPACT_ATOMS: atom_id res chain seq x y z
N MET A 1 -35.63 -49.38 -35.64
CA MET A 1 -36.53 -50.50 -35.35
C MET A 1 -37.00 -50.33 -33.94
N SER A 2 -38.16 -50.04 -33.86
CA SER A 2 -39.47 -50.54 -33.36
C SER A 2 -39.67 -50.15 -31.90
N ARG A 3 -40.49 -49.10 -31.63
CA ARG A 3 -41.94 -49.09 -31.29
C ARG A 3 -42.27 -50.11 -30.17
N THR A 4 -42.79 -49.64 -28.98
CA THR A 4 -44.28 -49.60 -28.85
C THR A 4 -44.70 -48.83 -27.59
N ARG A 5 -45.73 -48.02 -27.77
CA ARG A 5 -46.60 -47.34 -26.76
C ARG A 5 -47.50 -48.40 -26.07
N PHE A 6 -47.92 -48.17 -24.83
CA PHE A 6 -49.33 -48.41 -24.45
C PHE A 6 -49.87 -47.41 -23.42
N ARG A 7 -51.00 -46.90 -23.74
CA ARG A 7 -51.92 -45.99 -23.00
C ARG A 7 -52.88 -46.87 -22.16
N ARG A 8 -53.34 -46.34 -21.03
CA ARG A 8 -54.77 -46.23 -20.69
C ARG A 8 -55.02 -45.75 -19.25
N SER A 9 -55.78 -44.65 -19.15
CA SER A 9 -56.66 -44.27 -18.04
C SER A 9 -58.04 -44.91 -18.32
N PRO A 10 -59.13 -44.72 -17.59
CA PRO A 10 -59.43 -43.95 -16.37
C PRO A 10 -60.33 -44.73 -15.34
N ARG A 11 -60.69 -44.11 -14.21
CA ARG A 11 -62.09 -43.88 -13.83
C ARG A 11 -62.27 -43.45 -12.34
N SER A 12 -63.01 -42.41 -12.26
CA SER A 12 -63.62 -41.74 -11.12
C SER A 12 -64.44 -42.63 -10.19
N TYR A 13 -64.45 -42.33 -8.91
CA TYR A 13 -65.66 -42.38 -8.07
C TYR A 13 -65.63 -41.29 -7.02
N ALA A 14 -66.62 -40.44 -7.00
CA ALA A 14 -66.95 -39.45 -5.98
C ALA A 14 -67.58 -40.15 -4.77
N ALA A 15 -67.25 -39.73 -3.59
CA ALA A 15 -68.07 -39.94 -2.41
C ALA A 15 -68.01 -38.71 -1.52
N VAL A 16 -69.15 -38.09 -1.35
CA VAL A 16 -69.46 -36.99 -0.46
C VAL A 16 -69.48 -37.51 0.99
N GLY A 17 -68.83 -36.79 1.89
CA GLY A 17 -68.90 -37.04 3.33
C GLY A 17 -68.70 -35.74 4.09
N THR A 18 -69.80 -35.24 4.56
CA THR A 18 -69.93 -34.05 5.42
C THR A 18 -69.39 -34.34 6.84
N ALA A 19 -68.63 -33.46 7.44
CA ALA A 19 -68.93 -32.95 8.77
C ALA A 19 -67.69 -32.61 9.63
N LEU A 20 -67.86 -31.59 10.31
CA LEU A 20 -67.39 -31.07 11.60
C LEU A 20 -66.03 -30.33 11.59
N ALA A 21 -66.24 -29.06 11.61
CA ALA A 21 -65.26 -28.07 12.06
C ALA A 21 -64.96 -28.26 13.56
N THR A 22 -63.70 -28.57 13.86
CA THR A 22 -63.12 -28.31 15.18
C THR A 22 -61.92 -27.40 14.99
N THR A 23 -62.19 -26.13 15.27
CA THR A 23 -61.13 -25.08 15.38
C THR A 23 -60.30 -25.34 16.61
N VAL A 24 -59.13 -25.94 16.42
CA VAL A 24 -58.08 -25.95 17.43
C VAL A 24 -57.24 -24.71 17.21
N LEU A 25 -57.42 -23.71 18.06
CA LEU A 25 -56.52 -22.59 18.22
C LEU A 25 -55.21 -23.11 18.81
N LEU A 26 -54.26 -23.47 17.96
CA LEU A 26 -52.87 -23.57 18.34
C LEU A 26 -52.35 -22.14 18.47
N ALA A 27 -52.28 -21.64 19.70
CA ALA A 27 -51.43 -20.54 20.07
C ALA A 27 -49.99 -20.98 19.80
N GLY A 28 -49.49 -20.74 18.58
CA GLY A 28 -48.09 -20.77 18.26
C GLY A 28 -47.42 -19.61 18.97
N CYS A 29 -46.76 -19.89 20.09
CA CYS A 29 -45.69 -19.01 20.56
C CYS A 29 -44.66 -18.98 19.46
N GLY A 30 -44.77 -17.99 18.56
CA GLY A 30 -43.67 -17.54 17.75
C GLY A 30 -42.58 -17.07 18.72
N ALA A 31 -41.60 -17.91 18.98
CA ALA A 31 -40.32 -17.42 19.44
C ALA A 31 -39.85 -16.45 18.33
N GLU A 32 -40.07 -15.16 18.52
CA GLU A 32 -39.24 -14.16 17.90
C GLU A 32 -37.81 -14.54 18.27
N VAL A 33 -37.12 -15.12 17.32
CA VAL A 33 -35.67 -15.10 17.34
C VAL A 33 -35.33 -13.62 17.24
N ASP A 34 -35.19 -12.98 18.39
CA ASP A 34 -34.43 -11.76 18.50
C ASP A 34 -33.09 -12.08 17.84
N SER A 35 -32.98 -11.74 16.56
CA SER A 35 -31.70 -11.48 15.95
C SER A 35 -31.16 -10.28 16.71
N ASP A 36 -30.50 -10.58 17.85
CA ASP A 36 -29.53 -9.68 18.44
C ASP A 36 -28.54 -9.36 17.30
N ASP A 37 -28.87 -8.37 16.51
CA ASP A 37 -27.96 -7.57 15.72
C ASP A 37 -27.09 -6.79 16.71
N LYS A 38 -26.34 -7.52 17.53
CA LYS A 38 -25.06 -7.01 18.04
C LYS A 38 -24.28 -6.66 16.82
N ALA A 39 -24.23 -5.37 16.49
CA ALA A 39 -23.48 -4.80 15.40
C ALA A 39 -22.17 -5.57 15.32
N SER A 40 -21.99 -6.33 14.25
CA SER A 40 -20.93 -7.33 14.13
C SER A 40 -19.63 -6.66 14.55
N ASP A 41 -18.94 -7.19 15.56
CA ASP A 41 -17.67 -6.68 16.09
C ASP A 41 -16.57 -6.63 15.02
N LYS A 42 -16.93 -7.02 13.79
CA LYS A 42 -16.07 -7.10 12.62
C LYS A 42 -16.51 -6.13 11.51
N VAL A 43 -15.52 -5.56 10.81
CA VAL A 43 -15.73 -4.81 9.56
C VAL A 43 -15.18 -5.59 8.38
N THR A 44 -15.84 -5.46 7.24
CA THR A 44 -15.34 -6.01 5.98
C THR A 44 -14.57 -4.93 5.23
N VAL A 45 -13.33 -5.26 4.85
CA VAL A 45 -12.43 -4.38 4.09
C VAL A 45 -11.80 -5.17 2.95
N GLN A 46 -11.57 -4.52 1.82
CA GLN A 46 -10.88 -5.14 0.68
C GLN A 46 -9.36 -5.19 0.94
N ARG A 47 -8.76 -6.36 0.73
CA ARG A 47 -7.31 -6.60 0.73
C ARG A 47 -6.94 -7.21 -0.61
N CYS A 48 -6.30 -6.48 -1.49
CA CYS A 48 -5.93 -6.93 -2.84
C CYS A 48 -7.07 -7.64 -3.62
N GLY A 49 -8.31 -7.12 -3.54
CA GLY A 49 -9.48 -7.71 -4.20
C GLY A 49 -10.24 -8.75 -3.38
N GLU A 50 -9.69 -9.20 -2.27
CA GLU A 50 -10.36 -10.12 -1.35
C GLU A 50 -11.17 -9.35 -0.28
N SER A 51 -12.38 -9.80 -0.01
CA SER A 51 -13.20 -9.30 1.12
C SER A 51 -12.76 -9.97 2.41
N VAL A 52 -12.10 -9.22 3.30
CA VAL A 52 -11.59 -9.71 4.59
C VAL A 52 -12.35 -9.08 5.74
N LYS A 53 -12.74 -9.89 6.73
CA LYS A 53 -13.41 -9.44 7.95
C LYS A 53 -12.37 -9.19 9.05
N TYR A 54 -12.34 -7.98 9.59
CA TYR A 54 -11.42 -7.54 10.64
C TYR A 54 -12.15 -7.27 11.95
N LYS A 55 -11.56 -7.72 13.06
CA LYS A 55 -11.82 -7.18 14.41
C LYS A 55 -10.91 -5.98 14.62
N VAL A 56 -11.27 -5.09 15.53
CA VAL A 56 -10.40 -3.96 15.92
C VAL A 56 -9.11 -4.49 16.54
N PRO A 57 -7.94 -4.24 15.93
CA PRO A 57 -6.68 -4.75 16.46
C PRO A 57 -6.27 -4.04 17.75
N GLN A 58 -5.64 -4.79 18.66
CA GLN A 58 -5.16 -4.27 19.94
C GLN A 58 -3.63 -4.31 20.06
N ARG A 59 -2.98 -5.14 19.23
CA ARG A 59 -1.53 -5.38 19.30
C ARG A 59 -0.92 -5.45 17.91
N ALA A 60 -1.06 -4.34 17.16
CA ALA A 60 -0.54 -4.25 15.82
C ALA A 60 0.99 -4.21 15.79
N VAL A 61 1.59 -4.90 14.85
CA VAL A 61 3.01 -4.79 14.47
C VAL A 61 3.11 -4.13 13.10
N ALA A 62 3.88 -3.05 13.02
CA ALA A 62 4.14 -2.32 11.79
C ALA A 62 5.53 -2.68 11.24
N TYR A 63 5.63 -2.98 9.96
CA TYR A 63 6.90 -3.22 9.27
C TYR A 63 7.29 -2.00 8.43
N GLU A 64 8.48 -1.48 8.64
CA GLU A 64 9.03 -0.25 8.04
C GLU A 64 8.28 1.05 8.40
N GLY A 65 8.93 2.18 8.12
CA GLY A 65 8.39 3.49 8.43
C GLY A 65 7.05 3.78 7.77
N GLY A 66 6.86 3.33 6.53
CA GLY A 66 5.59 3.57 5.82
C GLY A 66 4.36 2.94 6.49
N SER A 67 4.51 1.75 7.10
CA SER A 67 3.43 1.10 7.87
C SER A 67 3.16 1.81 9.20
N ALA A 68 4.23 2.10 9.94
CA ALA A 68 4.12 2.76 11.24
C ALA A 68 3.55 4.18 11.10
N ASP A 69 4.05 4.96 10.15
CA ASP A 69 3.60 6.32 9.89
C ASP A 69 2.12 6.39 9.47
N LYS A 70 1.59 5.38 8.75
CA LYS A 70 0.15 5.27 8.47
C LYS A 70 -0.66 5.15 9.76
N LEU A 71 -0.24 4.26 10.68
CA LEU A 71 -0.94 4.06 11.95
C LEU A 71 -0.83 5.31 12.85
N PHE A 72 0.34 5.91 12.94
CA PHE A 72 0.56 7.11 13.75
C PHE A 72 -0.20 8.33 13.21
N SER A 73 -0.27 8.51 11.90
CA SER A 73 -1.06 9.58 11.28
C SER A 73 -2.56 9.50 11.61
N LEU A 74 -3.05 8.29 11.86
CA LEU A 74 -4.42 8.02 12.28
C LEU A 74 -4.62 8.10 13.81
N GLY A 75 -3.57 8.42 14.59
CA GLY A 75 -3.63 8.50 16.05
C GLY A 75 -3.72 7.15 16.74
N LEU A 76 -3.24 6.07 16.12
CA LEU A 76 -3.41 4.70 16.57
C LEU A 76 -2.25 4.18 17.44
N THR A 77 -1.42 5.06 17.99
CA THR A 77 -0.23 4.70 18.79
C THR A 77 -0.53 3.67 19.88
N LYS A 78 -1.69 3.79 20.55
CA LYS A 78 -2.12 2.87 21.61
C LYS A 78 -2.41 1.44 21.11
N HIS A 79 -2.69 1.28 19.82
CA HIS A 79 -2.94 -0.01 19.17
C HIS A 79 -1.66 -0.62 18.59
N VAL A 80 -0.57 0.14 18.50
CA VAL A 80 0.72 -0.34 17.98
C VAL A 80 1.51 -0.95 19.13
N HIS A 81 1.67 -2.27 19.12
CA HIS A 81 2.48 -2.99 20.08
C HIS A 81 3.98 -2.78 19.84
N GLY A 82 4.37 -2.70 18.57
CA GLY A 82 5.74 -2.49 18.17
C GLY A 82 5.90 -2.31 16.66
N TYR A 83 7.13 -1.99 16.29
CA TYR A 83 7.51 -1.89 14.89
C TYR A 83 8.81 -2.67 14.62
N VAL A 84 8.98 -3.06 13.38
CA VAL A 84 10.20 -3.68 12.83
C VAL A 84 10.80 -2.70 11.84
N MET A 85 12.07 -2.37 12.01
CA MET A 85 12.74 -1.34 11.22
C MET A 85 14.09 -1.85 10.72
N PRO A 86 14.16 -2.43 9.52
CA PRO A 86 15.42 -2.88 8.93
C PRO A 86 16.45 -1.75 8.81
N PRO A 87 17.77 -2.06 8.82
CA PRO A 87 18.83 -1.08 8.83
C PRO A 87 18.83 -0.08 7.68
N ALA A 88 18.20 -0.46 6.55
CA ALA A 88 18.03 0.42 5.39
C ALA A 88 17.15 1.64 5.65
N ASN A 89 16.35 1.62 6.72
CA ASN A 89 15.47 2.74 7.07
C ASN A 89 16.25 3.86 7.74
N PRO A 90 15.91 5.13 7.45
CA PRO A 90 16.50 6.26 8.16
C PRO A 90 16.08 6.27 9.64
N PRO A 91 16.83 6.97 10.51
CA PRO A 91 16.52 7.08 11.93
C PRO A 91 15.07 7.56 12.17
N VAL A 92 14.37 6.92 13.10
CA VAL A 92 12.98 7.27 13.45
C VAL A 92 12.86 8.68 14.02
N SER A 93 13.94 9.26 14.54
CA SER A 93 14.01 10.66 14.98
C SER A 93 13.77 11.67 13.86
N GLU A 94 13.95 11.27 12.60
CA GLU A 94 13.67 12.11 11.42
C GLU A 94 12.20 12.04 10.96
N SER A 95 11.39 11.18 11.60
CA SER A 95 9.97 11.08 11.27
C SER A 95 9.18 12.24 11.85
N PRO A 96 8.16 12.76 11.14
CA PRO A 96 7.17 13.66 11.72
C PRO A 96 6.45 13.08 12.96
N TRP A 97 6.49 11.76 13.14
CA TRP A 97 5.93 11.03 14.26
C TRP A 97 7.00 10.51 15.25
N ALA A 98 8.18 11.14 15.33
CA ALA A 98 9.25 10.73 16.25
C ALA A 98 8.77 10.57 17.70
N SER A 99 7.87 11.45 18.17
CA SER A 99 7.26 11.35 19.50
C SER A 99 6.37 10.11 19.67
N GLU A 100 5.76 9.62 18.59
CA GLU A 100 4.96 8.39 18.63
C GLU A 100 5.84 7.14 18.60
N TYR A 101 6.91 7.17 17.81
CA TYR A 101 7.94 6.12 17.84
C TYR A 101 8.55 5.95 19.23
N ALA A 102 8.80 7.04 19.93
CA ALA A 102 9.37 7.00 21.30
C ALA A 102 8.45 6.32 22.34
N LYS A 103 7.15 6.19 22.07
CA LYS A 103 6.16 5.52 22.93
C LYS A 103 6.00 4.04 22.61
N VAL A 104 6.59 3.55 21.52
CA VAL A 104 6.38 2.21 20.98
C VAL A 104 7.71 1.48 20.86
N LYS A 105 7.73 0.18 21.19
CA LYS A 105 8.96 -0.61 21.17
C LYS A 105 9.38 -0.95 19.74
N MET A 106 10.65 -0.75 19.39
CA MET A 106 11.28 -1.42 18.27
C MET A 106 11.48 -2.90 18.64
N LEU A 107 10.83 -3.79 17.89
CA LEU A 107 10.86 -5.23 18.15
C LEU A 107 12.08 -5.91 17.51
N SER A 108 12.51 -5.37 16.36
CA SER A 108 13.68 -5.86 15.64
C SER A 108 14.15 -4.78 14.65
N ASP A 109 15.45 -4.81 14.38
CA ASP A 109 16.12 -4.09 13.29
C ASP A 109 16.42 -5.00 12.09
N ASP A 110 15.88 -6.22 12.06
CA ASP A 110 15.99 -7.17 10.96
C ASP A 110 14.67 -7.29 10.18
N LEU A 111 14.59 -8.25 9.28
CA LEU A 111 13.40 -8.51 8.46
C LEU A 111 12.27 -9.10 9.31
N LEU A 112 11.04 -8.75 8.93
CA LEU A 112 9.83 -9.34 9.51
C LEU A 112 9.81 -10.86 9.28
N ASN A 113 9.57 -11.63 10.35
CA ASN A 113 9.42 -13.07 10.30
C ASN A 113 8.27 -13.53 11.20
N LYS A 114 7.87 -14.78 11.01
CA LYS A 114 6.72 -15.37 11.72
C LYS A 114 6.98 -15.51 13.21
N GLU A 115 8.19 -15.87 13.60
CA GLU A 115 8.60 -16.10 14.98
C GLU A 115 8.48 -14.81 15.80
N LEU A 116 8.91 -13.68 15.24
CA LEU A 116 8.77 -12.36 15.85
C LEU A 116 7.29 -12.00 16.07
N VAL A 117 6.42 -12.24 15.08
CA VAL A 117 4.99 -11.95 15.20
C VAL A 117 4.35 -12.78 16.32
N VAL A 118 4.70 -14.07 16.43
CA VAL A 118 4.20 -14.96 17.48
C VAL A 118 4.75 -14.53 18.86
N GLN A 119 6.05 -14.24 18.98
CA GLN A 119 6.68 -13.79 20.21
C GLN A 119 6.10 -12.46 20.71
N ALA A 120 5.79 -11.54 19.78
CA ALA A 120 5.14 -10.28 20.09
C ALA A 120 3.67 -10.46 20.50
N LYS A 121 3.09 -11.66 20.36
CA LYS A 121 1.65 -11.92 20.56
C LYS A 121 0.81 -10.91 19.76
N SER A 122 1.23 -10.63 18.53
CA SER A 122 0.56 -9.69 17.65
C SER A 122 -0.79 -10.25 17.21
N ASP A 123 -1.80 -9.42 17.14
CA ASP A 123 -3.10 -9.74 16.55
C ASP A 123 -3.28 -9.13 15.15
N PHE A 124 -2.33 -8.27 14.74
CA PHE A 124 -2.41 -7.57 13.45
C PHE A 124 -1.02 -7.18 12.93
N VAL A 125 -0.78 -7.41 11.65
CA VAL A 125 0.47 -7.02 10.98
C VAL A 125 0.19 -6.11 9.81
N VAL A 126 0.91 -4.99 9.70
CA VAL A 126 0.87 -4.08 8.55
C VAL A 126 2.19 -4.14 7.80
N ALA A 127 2.15 -4.51 6.53
CA ALA A 127 3.35 -4.61 5.69
C ALA A 127 3.01 -4.56 4.20
N GLY A 128 4.04 -4.42 3.34
CA GLY A 128 3.92 -4.58 1.89
C GLY A 128 4.25 -5.99 1.42
N TRP A 129 3.79 -6.37 0.22
CA TRP A 129 4.23 -7.58 -0.45
C TRP A 129 5.65 -7.40 -1.01
N ASN A 130 6.50 -8.41 -0.82
CA ASN A 130 7.93 -8.42 -1.11
C ASN A 130 8.79 -7.49 -0.26
N SER A 131 8.19 -6.62 0.57
CA SER A 131 8.88 -5.86 1.59
C SER A 131 8.77 -6.58 2.96
N GLY A 132 7.63 -6.58 3.62
CA GLY A 132 7.39 -7.34 4.85
C GLY A 132 6.86 -8.75 4.59
N PHE A 133 5.73 -8.89 3.88
CA PHE A 133 5.19 -10.18 3.50
C PHE A 133 5.98 -10.81 2.35
N SER A 134 6.27 -12.11 2.45
CA SER A 134 7.05 -12.84 1.46
C SER A 134 6.84 -14.34 1.57
N ASP A 135 6.62 -15.01 0.43
CA ASP A 135 6.58 -16.46 0.37
C ASP A 135 7.93 -17.07 0.74
N GLN A 136 9.02 -16.47 0.25
CA GLN A 136 10.38 -16.96 0.50
C GLN A 136 10.76 -16.94 2.00
N ARG A 137 10.24 -15.97 2.75
CA ARG A 137 10.46 -15.86 4.20
C ARG A 137 9.38 -16.57 5.03
N GLY A 138 8.43 -17.23 4.39
CA GLY A 138 7.36 -17.96 5.08
C GLY A 138 6.45 -17.07 5.93
N ILE A 139 6.31 -15.79 5.57
CA ILE A 139 5.41 -14.85 6.24
C ILE A 139 4.48 -14.19 5.21
N THR A 140 3.25 -14.69 5.14
CA THR A 140 2.23 -14.21 4.20
C THR A 140 0.91 -13.98 4.94
N PRO A 141 -0.01 -13.17 4.39
CA PRO A 141 -1.35 -13.04 4.94
C PRO A 141 -2.01 -14.40 5.24
N LYS A 142 -1.92 -15.35 4.33
CA LYS A 142 -2.49 -16.70 4.48
C LYS A 142 -1.88 -17.49 5.65
N ILE A 143 -0.58 -17.33 5.89
CA ILE A 143 0.10 -17.99 7.02
C ILE A 143 -0.34 -17.32 8.33
N LEU A 144 -0.42 -16.00 8.37
CA LEU A 144 -0.87 -15.25 9.55
C LEU A 144 -2.33 -15.56 9.88
N ASP A 145 -3.21 -15.66 8.89
CA ASP A 145 -4.62 -16.04 9.08
C ASP A 145 -4.75 -17.41 9.79
N LYS A 146 -3.88 -18.41 9.43
CA LYS A 146 -3.84 -19.72 10.10
C LYS A 146 -3.37 -19.64 11.57
N LEU A 147 -2.61 -18.61 11.92
CA LEU A 147 -2.16 -18.33 13.29
C LEU A 147 -3.15 -17.46 14.07
N GLY A 148 -4.28 -17.09 13.47
CA GLY A 148 -5.25 -16.19 14.07
C GLY A 148 -4.81 -14.73 14.10
N VAL A 149 -3.76 -14.38 13.36
CA VAL A 149 -3.23 -13.01 13.24
C VAL A 149 -3.78 -12.36 11.99
N GLN A 150 -4.47 -11.25 12.12
CA GLN A 150 -4.98 -10.47 11.01
C GLN A 150 -3.81 -9.74 10.30
N SER A 151 -3.98 -9.42 9.03
CA SER A 151 -2.93 -8.71 8.28
C SER A 151 -3.52 -7.67 7.35
N PHE A 152 -2.84 -6.53 7.24
CA PHE A 152 -3.13 -5.49 6.25
C PHE A 152 -1.95 -5.35 5.31
N MET A 153 -2.20 -5.51 4.03
CA MET A 153 -1.20 -5.35 2.98
C MET A 153 -1.39 -3.99 2.31
N HIS A 154 -0.29 -3.26 2.11
CA HIS A 154 -0.32 -2.00 1.38
C HIS A 154 -0.93 -2.20 0.00
N THR A 155 -1.95 -1.41 -0.34
CA THR A 155 -2.68 -1.51 -1.61
C THR A 155 -1.75 -1.38 -2.83
N GLU A 156 -0.74 -0.53 -2.75
CA GLU A 156 0.29 -0.39 -3.79
C GLU A 156 0.99 -1.72 -4.09
N SER A 157 1.29 -2.52 -3.07
CA SER A 157 1.98 -3.80 -3.25
C SER A 157 1.12 -4.92 -3.79
N CYS A 158 -0.22 -4.73 -3.85
CA CYS A 158 -1.13 -5.67 -4.50
C CYS A 158 -0.82 -5.87 -5.99
N PHE A 159 -0.13 -4.93 -6.62
CA PHE A 159 0.32 -5.05 -8.01
C PHE A 159 1.09 -6.36 -8.26
N ASN A 160 1.93 -6.77 -7.33
CA ASN A 160 2.75 -7.98 -7.42
C ASN A 160 2.21 -9.15 -6.57
N TYR A 161 1.02 -9.02 -5.97
CA TYR A 161 0.49 -10.09 -5.13
C TYR A 161 -0.07 -11.22 -5.99
N PRO A 162 0.46 -12.47 -5.86
CA PRO A 162 0.08 -13.58 -6.72
C PRO A 162 -1.41 -13.90 -6.67
N GLY A 163 -2.03 -14.07 -7.83
CA GLY A 163 -3.46 -14.39 -7.95
C GLY A 163 -4.42 -13.22 -7.73
N HIS A 164 -3.96 -12.09 -7.21
CA HIS A 164 -4.81 -10.94 -6.87
C HIS A 164 -4.18 -9.60 -7.29
N PRO A 165 -3.65 -9.48 -8.52
CA PRO A 165 -3.02 -8.24 -8.96
C PRO A 165 -4.06 -7.13 -9.03
N GLN A 166 -3.81 -6.03 -8.33
CA GLN A 166 -4.61 -4.81 -8.41
C GLN A 166 -3.75 -3.63 -8.82
N ARG A 167 -4.31 -2.76 -9.65
CA ARG A 167 -3.64 -1.56 -10.14
C ARG A 167 -4.32 -0.33 -9.57
N MET A 168 -3.56 0.44 -8.83
CA MET A 168 -3.99 1.73 -8.30
C MET A 168 -2.76 2.63 -8.26
N THR A 169 -2.91 3.88 -8.72
CA THR A 169 -1.78 4.81 -8.64
C THR A 169 -1.34 4.97 -7.18
N PRO A 170 -0.04 5.14 -6.92
CA PRO A 170 0.52 5.10 -5.56
C PRO A 170 -0.14 6.04 -4.56
N PHE A 171 -0.44 7.29 -4.94
CA PHE A 171 -1.14 8.21 -4.03
C PHE A 171 -2.58 7.79 -3.77
N LYS A 172 -3.29 7.26 -4.77
CA LYS A 172 -4.64 6.70 -4.56
C LYS A 172 -4.58 5.48 -3.64
N ALA A 173 -3.56 4.62 -3.80
CA ALA A 173 -3.33 3.47 -2.94
C ALA A 173 -3.09 3.90 -1.48
N LEU A 174 -2.27 4.93 -1.25
CA LEU A 174 -2.04 5.51 0.08
C LEU A 174 -3.35 6.00 0.72
N TYR A 175 -4.16 6.77 -0.02
CA TYR A 175 -5.44 7.26 0.49
C TYR A 175 -6.39 6.11 0.84
N SER A 176 -6.47 5.11 -0.05
CA SER A 176 -7.27 3.91 0.19
C SER A 176 -6.79 3.11 1.42
N ASP A 177 -5.47 3.02 1.63
CA ASP A 177 -4.91 2.37 2.82
C ASP A 177 -5.32 3.09 4.11
N LEU A 178 -5.22 4.42 4.14
CA LEU A 178 -5.61 5.23 5.30
C LEU A 178 -7.12 5.09 5.60
N GLU A 179 -7.97 5.16 4.58
CA GLU A 179 -9.42 4.98 4.73
C GLU A 179 -9.78 3.57 5.23
N ARG A 180 -9.12 2.52 4.69
CA ARG A 180 -9.32 1.13 5.09
C ARG A 180 -8.83 0.87 6.52
N LEU A 181 -7.65 1.37 6.88
CA LEU A 181 -7.15 1.30 8.25
C LEU A 181 -8.07 2.08 9.20
N GLY A 182 -8.54 3.27 8.79
CA GLY A 182 -9.54 4.02 9.54
C GLY A 182 -10.80 3.20 9.85
N LYS A 183 -11.30 2.45 8.86
CA LYS A 183 -12.46 1.55 9.02
C LYS A 183 -12.14 0.36 9.94
N ILE A 184 -10.96 -0.26 9.80
CA ILE A 184 -10.54 -1.40 10.65
C ILE A 184 -10.45 -0.98 12.12
N PHE A 185 -9.86 0.18 12.39
CA PHE A 185 -9.65 0.69 13.74
C PHE A 185 -10.81 1.58 14.28
N ARG A 186 -11.89 1.75 13.52
CA ARG A 186 -13.05 2.58 13.89
C ARG A 186 -12.71 4.06 14.12
N VAL A 187 -11.82 4.60 13.28
CA VAL A 187 -11.37 6.00 13.31
C VAL A 187 -11.59 6.68 11.95
N GLU A 188 -12.73 6.38 11.29
CA GLU A 188 -13.05 6.83 9.93
C GLU A 188 -12.99 8.36 9.77
N LYS A 189 -13.50 9.08 10.77
CA LYS A 189 -13.45 10.55 10.78
C LYS A 189 -12.01 11.05 10.69
N LYS A 190 -11.12 10.49 11.51
CA LYS A 190 -9.69 10.84 11.50
C LYS A 190 -9.05 10.49 10.16
N ALA A 191 -9.35 9.32 9.60
CA ALA A 191 -8.84 8.90 8.29
C ALA A 191 -9.28 9.88 7.19
N THR A 192 -10.55 10.29 7.16
CA THR A 192 -11.07 11.28 6.22
C THR A 192 -10.33 12.63 6.34
N GLU A 193 -10.11 13.11 7.55
CA GLU A 193 -9.36 14.35 7.82
C GLU A 193 -7.92 14.26 7.30
N VAL A 194 -7.22 13.16 7.61
CA VAL A 194 -5.84 12.92 7.16
C VAL A 194 -5.76 12.88 5.64
N VAL A 195 -6.63 12.09 4.99
CA VAL A 195 -6.65 11.97 3.53
C VAL A 195 -6.97 13.31 2.87
N ALA A 196 -7.93 14.07 3.39
CA ALA A 196 -8.25 15.42 2.88
C ALA A 196 -7.05 16.37 3.00
N GLY A 197 -6.34 16.32 4.13
CA GLY A 197 -5.11 17.09 4.35
C GLY A 197 -4.01 16.75 3.33
N LEU A 198 -3.75 15.46 3.09
CA LEU A 198 -2.77 15.00 2.11
C LEU A 198 -3.15 15.43 0.69
N LYS A 199 -4.42 15.23 0.28
CA LYS A 199 -4.92 15.66 -1.04
C LYS A 199 -4.75 17.18 -1.24
N LYS A 200 -5.06 17.98 -0.21
CA LYS A 200 -4.87 19.45 -0.26
C LYS A 200 -3.40 19.82 -0.49
N ARG A 201 -2.47 19.15 0.19
CA ARG A 201 -1.02 19.37 0.00
C ARG A 201 -0.58 19.02 -1.41
N VAL A 202 -1.03 17.87 -1.96
CA VAL A 202 -0.75 17.48 -3.35
C VAL A 202 -1.24 18.54 -4.32
N SER A 203 -2.50 18.97 -4.22
CA SER A 203 -3.06 19.99 -5.09
C SER A 203 -2.32 21.34 -4.99
N ALA A 204 -1.82 21.68 -3.80
CA ALA A 204 -1.04 22.90 -3.60
C ALA A 204 0.33 22.87 -4.32
N VAL A 205 0.95 21.68 -4.44
CA VAL A 205 2.18 21.49 -5.23
C VAL A 205 1.85 21.54 -6.73
N GLU A 206 0.84 20.78 -7.17
CA GLU A 206 0.42 20.70 -8.57
C GLU A 206 0.06 22.08 -9.14
N ALA A 207 -0.63 22.91 -8.35
CA ALA A 207 -0.98 24.28 -8.74
C ALA A 207 0.24 25.19 -8.99
N LYS A 208 1.37 24.89 -8.34
CA LYS A 208 2.64 25.64 -8.45
C LYS A 208 3.66 24.95 -9.37
N SER A 209 3.33 23.78 -9.90
CA SER A 209 4.25 23.05 -10.77
C SER A 209 4.48 23.78 -12.08
N PRO A 210 5.71 23.72 -12.64
CA PRO A 210 6.02 24.35 -13.91
C PRO A 210 5.05 23.92 -15.01
N LYS A 211 4.53 24.90 -15.75
CA LYS A 211 3.68 24.64 -16.93
C LYS A 211 4.55 24.41 -18.17
N GLY A 212 4.06 23.63 -19.12
CA GLY A 212 4.76 23.30 -20.36
C GLY A 212 5.36 21.91 -20.35
N GLU A 213 6.50 21.74 -21.01
CA GLU A 213 7.17 20.45 -21.11
C GLU A 213 7.67 19.98 -19.75
N ARG A 214 7.38 18.70 -19.45
CA ARG A 214 7.76 18.08 -18.18
C ARG A 214 9.25 17.78 -18.16
N VAL A 215 9.89 18.05 -17.03
CA VAL A 215 11.33 17.78 -16.84
C VAL A 215 11.56 16.26 -16.87
N PRO A 216 12.43 15.74 -17.76
CA PRO A 216 12.79 14.32 -17.77
C PRO A 216 13.60 13.98 -16.52
N VAL A 217 13.12 13.00 -15.74
CA VAL A 217 13.67 12.62 -14.44
C VAL A 217 14.03 11.14 -14.46
N PHE A 218 15.27 10.82 -14.14
CA PHE A 218 15.70 9.47 -13.86
C PHE A 218 15.63 9.17 -12.38
N LEU A 219 14.85 8.13 -12.00
CA LEU A 219 14.84 7.61 -10.65
C LEU A 219 15.93 6.55 -10.51
N TYR A 220 16.96 6.82 -9.72
CA TYR A 220 18.05 5.89 -9.47
C TYR A 220 17.99 5.36 -8.04
N ASP A 221 17.69 4.08 -7.93
CA ASP A 221 17.67 3.36 -6.67
C ASP A 221 19.08 2.82 -6.34
N SER A 222 19.63 1.97 -7.20
CA SER A 222 20.92 1.28 -7.01
C SER A 222 21.41 0.66 -8.32
N GLY A 223 22.48 -0.14 -8.25
CA GLY A 223 22.99 -0.96 -9.36
C GLY A 223 23.99 -0.25 -10.24
N THR A 224 25.22 -0.77 -10.32
CA THR A 224 26.32 -0.20 -11.09
C THR A 224 26.42 -0.73 -12.52
N ASP A 225 26.19 -2.02 -12.72
CA ASP A 225 26.21 -2.65 -14.03
C ASP A 225 24.93 -2.40 -14.82
N GLN A 226 23.81 -2.61 -14.17
CA GLN A 226 22.48 -2.27 -14.62
C GLN A 226 21.76 -1.47 -13.52
N PRO A 227 21.25 -0.27 -13.83
CA PRO A 227 20.55 0.52 -12.83
C PRO A 227 19.25 -0.13 -12.42
N PHE A 228 19.01 -0.17 -11.12
CA PHE A 228 17.71 -0.47 -10.54
C PHE A 228 16.92 0.83 -10.44
N THR A 229 15.76 0.85 -11.04
CA THR A 229 14.87 1.99 -11.20
C THR A 229 13.42 1.55 -11.00
N ALA A 230 12.48 2.39 -11.34
CA ALA A 230 11.07 2.04 -11.28
C ALA A 230 10.24 2.61 -12.43
N GLY A 231 9.20 1.87 -12.78
CA GLY A 231 8.15 2.31 -13.70
C GLY A 231 7.08 3.16 -13.01
N SER A 232 5.83 3.05 -13.50
CA SER A 232 4.72 3.91 -13.05
C SER A 232 4.11 3.53 -11.70
N GLN A 233 4.40 2.34 -11.16
CA GLN A 233 3.64 1.75 -10.05
C GLN A 233 4.33 1.89 -8.69
N VAL A 234 5.05 3.00 -8.46
CA VAL A 234 5.74 3.32 -7.20
C VAL A 234 5.51 4.77 -6.77
N PRO A 235 5.54 5.08 -5.45
CA PRO A 235 5.31 6.44 -4.96
C PRO A 235 6.21 7.51 -5.59
N PRO A 236 7.52 7.28 -5.84
CA PRO A 236 8.37 8.26 -6.51
C PRO A 236 7.88 8.69 -7.90
N ASN A 237 7.19 7.81 -8.64
CA ASN A 237 6.59 8.21 -9.92
C ASN A 237 5.48 9.25 -9.75
N ASP A 238 4.59 9.08 -8.78
CA ASP A 238 3.54 10.07 -8.49
C ASP A 238 4.13 11.37 -7.93
N ILE A 239 5.21 11.29 -7.13
CA ILE A 239 5.98 12.45 -6.66
C ILE A 239 6.52 13.25 -7.85
N ILE A 240 7.24 12.58 -8.75
CA ILE A 240 7.83 13.19 -9.95
C ILE A 240 6.73 13.84 -10.80
N LYS A 241 5.66 13.10 -11.06
CA LYS A 241 4.55 13.54 -11.91
C LYS A 241 3.81 14.75 -11.36
N SER A 242 3.45 14.74 -10.07
CA SER A 242 2.71 15.84 -9.43
C SER A 242 3.58 17.08 -9.21
N ALA A 243 4.90 16.92 -9.15
CA ALA A 243 5.84 18.05 -9.10
C ALA A 243 6.09 18.72 -10.46
N GLY A 244 5.59 18.16 -11.58
CA GLY A 244 5.81 18.69 -12.94
C GLY A 244 6.96 18.02 -13.70
N GLY A 245 7.53 16.93 -13.17
CA GLY A 245 8.47 16.08 -13.87
C GLY A 245 7.81 14.95 -14.66
N ARG A 246 8.60 14.18 -15.38
CA ARG A 246 8.25 12.92 -16.04
C ARG A 246 9.33 11.90 -15.73
N ASN A 247 8.96 10.82 -15.07
CA ASN A 247 9.87 9.68 -14.94
C ASN A 247 10.15 9.13 -16.36
N ILE A 248 11.42 9.02 -16.73
CA ILE A 248 11.81 8.57 -18.09
C ILE A 248 11.37 7.13 -18.38
N PHE A 249 10.95 6.39 -17.35
CA PHE A 249 10.43 5.02 -17.44
C PHE A 249 8.95 4.89 -17.02
N ASP A 250 8.17 5.99 -17.04
CA ASP A 250 6.74 5.97 -16.68
C ASP A 250 5.84 5.15 -17.62
N GLN A 251 6.32 4.83 -18.82
CA GLN A 251 5.68 3.91 -19.76
C GLN A 251 5.76 2.44 -19.31
N LEU A 252 6.69 2.10 -18.40
CA LEU A 252 6.77 0.75 -17.84
C LEU A 252 5.69 0.57 -16.77
N ASP A 253 4.68 -0.27 -17.07
CA ASP A 253 3.67 -0.64 -16.11
C ASP A 253 4.23 -1.67 -15.12
N GLN A 254 5.19 -1.23 -14.33
CA GLN A 254 5.92 -2.02 -13.34
C GLN A 254 6.18 -1.19 -12.08
N ARG A 255 6.56 -1.89 -11.00
CA ARG A 255 7.10 -1.26 -9.80
C ARG A 255 8.60 -1.06 -9.99
N TRP A 256 9.39 -1.75 -9.22
CA TRP A 256 10.85 -1.69 -9.28
C TRP A 256 11.39 -2.68 -10.33
N THR A 257 12.35 -2.26 -11.13
CA THR A 257 12.91 -3.05 -12.23
C THR A 257 14.34 -2.64 -12.57
N GLN A 258 15.04 -3.51 -13.27
CA GLN A 258 16.34 -3.21 -13.87
C GLN A 258 16.15 -2.76 -15.32
N VAL A 259 17.01 -1.84 -15.78
CA VAL A 259 17.07 -1.38 -17.17
C VAL A 259 18.55 -1.32 -17.62
N GLY A 260 18.79 -1.11 -18.92
CA GLY A 260 20.14 -0.84 -19.41
C GLY A 260 20.51 0.63 -19.23
N TRP A 261 21.83 0.93 -19.04
CA TRP A 261 22.32 2.32 -19.01
C TRP A 261 22.12 3.03 -20.35
N GLU A 262 22.08 2.27 -21.46
CA GLU A 262 21.81 2.79 -22.81
C GLU A 262 20.44 3.46 -22.86
N ALA A 263 19.40 2.84 -22.28
CA ALA A 263 18.07 3.41 -22.23
C ALA A 263 18.01 4.69 -21.36
N VAL A 264 18.81 4.76 -20.29
CA VAL A 264 18.94 5.98 -19.48
C VAL A 264 19.61 7.09 -20.27
N THR A 265 20.66 6.76 -21.02
CA THR A 265 21.43 7.72 -21.82
C THR A 265 20.59 8.28 -22.97
N GLU A 266 19.85 7.41 -23.67
CA GLU A 266 18.97 7.80 -24.78
C GLU A 266 17.82 8.72 -24.30
N ALA A 267 17.36 8.54 -23.07
CA ALA A 267 16.28 9.37 -22.50
C ALA A 267 16.75 10.76 -22.01
N GLU A 268 18.04 11.04 -21.98
CA GLU A 268 18.67 12.33 -21.66
C GLU A 268 18.06 13.03 -20.41
N PRO A 269 18.04 12.40 -19.22
CA PRO A 269 17.42 13.00 -18.05
C PRO A 269 18.09 14.33 -17.66
N GLU A 270 17.26 15.31 -17.30
CA GLU A 270 17.69 16.61 -16.79
C GLU A 270 17.88 16.63 -15.27
N VAL A 271 17.26 15.67 -14.57
CA VAL A 271 17.35 15.49 -13.11
C VAL A 271 17.51 14.01 -12.80
N VAL A 272 18.35 13.69 -11.81
CA VAL A 272 18.37 12.36 -11.19
C VAL A 272 17.81 12.46 -9.78
N VAL A 273 16.75 11.71 -9.51
CA VAL A 273 16.24 11.46 -8.15
C VAL A 273 16.97 10.25 -7.59
N ILE A 274 17.71 10.44 -6.51
CA ILE A 274 18.44 9.39 -5.80
C ILE A 274 17.61 8.92 -4.61
N LEU A 275 17.26 7.65 -4.55
CA LEU A 275 16.66 7.08 -3.36
C LEU A 275 17.75 6.77 -2.32
N ASP A 276 17.68 7.44 -1.17
CA ASP A 276 18.71 7.35 -0.13
C ASP A 276 18.38 6.28 0.90
N TYR A 277 19.01 5.11 0.74
CA TYR A 277 18.87 3.99 1.67
C TYR A 277 19.95 2.92 1.44
N GLY A 278 20.01 1.98 2.39
CA GLY A 278 20.85 0.79 2.29
C GLY A 278 22.33 1.07 2.52
N ASP A 279 23.14 0.12 2.11
CA ASP A 279 24.60 0.14 2.32
C ASP A 279 25.30 1.18 1.45
N GLN A 280 24.61 1.72 0.45
CA GLN A 280 25.13 2.74 -0.46
C GLN A 280 24.37 4.05 -0.30
N PRO A 281 24.86 4.98 0.52
CA PRO A 281 24.21 6.26 0.74
C PRO A 281 24.22 7.13 -0.53
N ALA A 282 23.31 8.11 -0.58
CA ALA A 282 23.11 8.97 -1.74
C ALA A 282 24.42 9.61 -2.26
N ARG A 283 25.34 10.01 -1.36
CA ARG A 283 26.64 10.59 -1.73
C ARG A 283 27.49 9.65 -2.60
N GLU A 284 27.45 8.34 -2.30
CA GLU A 284 28.21 7.34 -3.03
C GLU A 284 27.55 7.03 -4.39
N LYS A 285 26.22 6.95 -4.42
CA LYS A 285 25.44 6.83 -5.65
C LYS A 285 25.74 8.01 -6.60
N ILE A 286 25.76 9.24 -6.10
CA ILE A 286 26.11 10.44 -6.87
C ILE A 286 27.58 10.39 -7.34
N ALA A 287 28.50 9.99 -6.48
CA ALA A 287 29.92 9.86 -6.85
C ALA A 287 30.12 8.82 -7.96
N PHE A 288 29.42 7.70 -7.90
CA PHE A 288 29.41 6.69 -8.97
C PHE A 288 28.91 7.28 -10.29
N LEU A 289 27.75 7.96 -10.29
CA LEU A 289 27.18 8.55 -11.51
C LEU A 289 28.12 9.58 -12.16
N LYS A 290 28.83 10.37 -11.35
CA LYS A 290 29.81 11.35 -11.83
C LYS A 290 31.09 10.70 -12.40
N LYS A 291 31.50 9.56 -11.86
CA LYS A 291 32.74 8.88 -12.26
C LYS A 291 32.54 7.92 -13.43
N SER A 292 31.36 7.31 -13.56
CA SER A 292 31.07 6.27 -14.54
C SER A 292 31.10 6.83 -15.97
N PRO A 293 31.85 6.20 -16.91
CA PRO A 293 31.83 6.57 -18.33
C PRO A 293 30.43 6.49 -18.96
N LYS A 294 29.55 5.63 -18.41
CA LYS A 294 28.18 5.42 -18.89
C LYS A 294 27.24 6.58 -18.54
N THR A 295 27.55 7.36 -17.51
CA THR A 295 26.60 8.33 -16.93
C THR A 295 27.15 9.74 -16.78
N ARG A 296 28.47 9.94 -16.71
CA ARG A 296 29.07 11.27 -16.49
C ARG A 296 28.70 12.32 -17.56
N GLU A 297 28.30 11.87 -18.75
CA GLU A 297 27.90 12.73 -19.86
C GLU A 297 26.42 13.09 -19.86
N LEU A 298 25.59 12.46 -18.99
CA LEU A 298 24.16 12.79 -18.86
C LEU A 298 23.96 14.26 -18.50
N PRO A 299 22.97 14.95 -19.11
CA PRO A 299 22.66 16.36 -18.80
C PRO A 299 22.50 16.63 -17.31
N ALA A 300 21.77 15.76 -16.59
CA ALA A 300 21.59 15.85 -15.15
C ALA A 300 22.90 15.79 -14.36
N VAL A 301 23.83 14.91 -14.76
CA VAL A 301 25.10 14.69 -14.08
C VAL A 301 26.05 15.87 -14.33
N LYS A 302 26.17 16.34 -15.58
CA LYS A 302 26.97 17.52 -15.94
C LYS A 302 26.55 18.78 -15.22
N LYS A 303 25.23 18.98 -15.11
CA LYS A 303 24.64 20.16 -14.41
C LYS A 303 24.54 19.98 -12.90
N ASN A 304 24.96 18.82 -12.37
CA ASN A 304 24.83 18.46 -10.95
C ASN A 304 23.38 18.52 -10.43
N ASN A 305 22.40 18.19 -11.27
CA ASN A 305 20.99 18.20 -10.96
C ASN A 305 20.57 16.89 -10.28
N PHE A 306 20.92 16.75 -9.00
CA PHE A 306 20.54 15.62 -8.16
C PHE A 306 19.54 16.07 -7.12
N PHE A 307 18.52 15.26 -6.90
CA PHE A 307 17.59 15.38 -5.78
C PHE A 307 17.65 14.10 -4.94
N VAL A 308 17.90 14.24 -3.66
CA VAL A 308 17.94 13.09 -2.73
C VAL A 308 16.55 12.92 -2.11
N LEU A 309 15.93 11.77 -2.37
CA LEU A 309 14.66 11.36 -1.78
C LEU A 309 14.94 10.39 -0.63
N ASN A 310 14.51 10.76 0.57
CA ASN A 310 14.64 9.89 1.74
C ASN A 310 13.83 8.60 1.53
N TYR A 311 14.34 7.46 2.01
CA TYR A 311 13.71 6.16 1.83
C TYR A 311 12.22 6.16 2.21
N ASN A 312 11.88 6.66 3.42
CA ASN A 312 10.50 6.69 3.89
C ASN A 312 9.59 7.69 3.13
N GLU A 313 10.17 8.57 2.31
CA GLU A 313 9.43 9.41 1.33
C GLU A 313 9.20 8.67 0.02
N GLY A 314 10.01 7.65 -0.28
CA GLY A 314 9.94 6.83 -1.50
C GLY A 314 9.12 5.54 -1.39
N ILE A 315 8.82 5.06 -0.18
CA ILE A 315 7.98 3.88 0.06
C ILE A 315 6.54 4.27 0.39
N SER A 316 5.61 3.28 0.36
CA SER A 316 4.18 3.53 0.58
C SER A 316 3.87 4.08 1.98
N GLY A 317 3.70 5.37 2.12
CA GLY A 317 3.42 6.05 3.38
C GLY A 317 3.05 7.52 3.24
N PRO A 318 2.54 8.17 4.30
CA PRO A 318 2.11 9.57 4.23
C PRO A 318 3.26 10.55 3.97
N ARG A 319 4.51 10.17 4.24
CA ARG A 319 5.70 10.98 3.93
C ARG A 319 5.98 11.13 2.43
N ASN A 320 5.29 10.36 1.56
CA ASN A 320 5.34 10.60 0.12
C ASN A 320 5.00 12.06 -0.23
N ILE A 321 4.10 12.66 0.54
CA ILE A 321 3.68 14.06 0.30
C ILE A 321 4.74 15.05 0.78
N ASP A 322 5.52 14.71 1.80
CA ASP A 322 6.70 15.50 2.21
C ASP A 322 7.76 15.49 1.10
N GLY A 323 8.03 14.30 0.53
CA GLY A 323 8.91 14.15 -0.64
C GLY A 323 8.42 14.94 -1.85
N LEU A 324 7.11 14.92 -2.12
CA LEU A 324 6.50 15.72 -3.19
C LEU A 324 6.71 17.23 -2.98
N GLU A 325 6.48 17.75 -1.78
CA GLU A 325 6.66 19.18 -1.48
C GLU A 325 8.12 19.63 -1.67
N LYS A 326 9.06 18.81 -1.19
CA LYS A 326 10.51 19.05 -1.35
C LYS A 326 10.92 19.00 -2.83
N PHE A 327 10.51 17.98 -3.55
CA PHE A 327 10.85 17.84 -4.96
C PHE A 327 10.18 18.91 -5.83
N GLY A 328 8.93 19.27 -5.55
CA GLY A 328 8.24 20.34 -6.23
C GLY A 328 8.92 21.72 -6.02
N LYS A 329 9.45 21.98 -4.82
CA LYS A 329 10.28 23.16 -4.56
C LYS A 329 11.56 23.11 -5.39
N TYR A 330 12.26 21.99 -5.37
CA TYR A 330 13.50 21.78 -6.14
C TYR A 330 13.31 22.04 -7.65
N LEU A 331 12.25 21.49 -8.26
CA LEU A 331 11.99 21.68 -9.70
C LEU A 331 11.68 23.15 -10.05
N ARG A 332 10.95 23.87 -9.19
CA ARG A 332 10.70 25.31 -9.40
C ARG A 332 11.99 26.12 -9.35
N GLU A 333 12.86 25.86 -8.39
CA GLU A 333 14.17 26.52 -8.26
C GLU A 333 15.08 26.20 -9.45
N LEU A 334 15.03 24.96 -9.95
CA LEU A 334 15.78 24.56 -11.14
C LEU A 334 15.33 25.35 -12.38
N LYS A 335 14.01 25.42 -12.61
CA LYS A 335 13.44 26.17 -13.76
C LYS A 335 13.62 27.68 -13.67
N SER A 336 13.80 28.25 -12.48
CA SER A 336 14.05 29.70 -12.32
C SER A 336 15.50 30.10 -12.61
N LYS A 337 16.43 29.15 -12.70
CA LYS A 337 17.86 29.38 -12.94
C LYS A 337 18.27 29.13 -14.40
N GLY A 338 17.43 28.51 -15.19
CA GLY A 338 17.65 28.24 -16.62
C GLY A 338 16.73 29.07 -17.50
#